data_c015f5c4442352bce081aad6b53d37a3
#
_entry.id   c015f5c4442352bce081aad6b53d37a3
#
_cell.length_a   1.000
_cell.length_b   1.000
_cell.length_c   1.000
_cell.angle_alpha   90.00
_cell.angle_beta   90.00
_cell.angle_gamma   90.00
#
_symmetry.space_group_name_H-M   'P 1'
#
loop_
_entity.id
_entity.type
_entity.pdbx_description
1 polymer ?
#
loop_
_entity_poly.entity_id
_entity_poly.type
_entity_poly.pdbx_seq_one_letter_code
_entity_poly.pdbx_strand_id
1 'polypeptide(L)' 'MSHTPHELHEEFPDKAEKISALKQADAHFARLAEEYHDLNRKVHRAETNVEPVAELVEVEMRKKRAALKDEIYQMLSA' A
#
# COMPACT_ATOMS: atom_id res chain seq x y z
N MET A 1 6.54 -1.53 -19.61
CA MET A 1 6.69 -1.20 -18.20
C MET A 1 5.71 -1.97 -17.37
N SER A 2 6.19 -2.55 -16.29
CA SER A 2 5.29 -3.28 -15.40
C SER A 2 4.56 -2.31 -14.49
N HIS A 3 3.28 -2.52 -14.36
CA HIS A 3 2.42 -1.75 -13.48
C HIS A 3 2.21 -2.54 -12.19
N THR A 4 2.45 -1.91 -11.04
CA THR A 4 2.18 -2.53 -9.75
C THR A 4 0.74 -2.23 -9.37
N PRO A 5 -0.13 -3.26 -9.26
CA PRO A 5 -1.53 -3.04 -8.92
C PRO A 5 -1.70 -2.66 -7.44
N HIS A 6 -2.88 -2.22 -7.08
CA HIS A 6 -3.28 -1.90 -5.69
C HIS A 6 -2.53 -0.72 -5.07
N GLU A 7 -2.01 0.19 -5.88
CA GLU A 7 -1.46 1.43 -5.35
C GLU A 7 -2.58 2.28 -4.73
N LEU A 8 -2.23 3.16 -3.79
CA LEU A 8 -3.24 3.92 -3.05
C LEU A 8 -4.17 4.72 -3.96
N HIS A 9 -3.65 5.33 -5.01
CA HIS A 9 -4.48 6.11 -5.93
C HIS A 9 -5.44 5.23 -6.75
N GLU A 10 -5.14 3.95 -6.88
CA GLU A 10 -6.02 2.99 -7.55
C GLU A 10 -7.07 2.45 -6.59
N GLU A 11 -6.69 2.23 -5.33
CA GLU A 11 -7.62 1.74 -4.31
C GLU A 11 -8.59 2.82 -3.84
N PHE A 12 -8.15 4.08 -3.88
CA PHE A 12 -8.97 5.22 -3.47
C PHE A 12 -8.93 6.31 -4.55
N PRO A 13 -9.47 6.03 -5.74
CA PRO A 13 -9.38 6.98 -6.85
C PRO A 13 -10.06 8.33 -6.57
N ASP A 14 -11.12 8.32 -5.78
CA ASP A 14 -11.84 9.56 -5.43
C ASP A 14 -11.09 10.41 -4.41
N LYS A 15 -10.00 9.90 -3.85
CA LYS A 15 -9.27 10.55 -2.77
C LYS A 15 -7.82 10.87 -3.14
N ALA A 16 -7.50 10.84 -4.44
CA ALA A 16 -6.13 11.07 -4.90
C ALA A 16 -5.56 12.40 -4.42
N GLU A 17 -6.36 13.48 -4.48
CA GLU A 17 -5.94 14.80 -4.02
C GLU A 17 -5.70 14.82 -2.50
N LYS A 18 -6.56 14.16 -1.75
CA LYS A 18 -6.43 14.10 -0.29
C LYS A 18 -5.20 13.30 0.11
N ILE A 19 -4.92 12.21 -0.59
CA ILE A 19 -3.70 11.41 -0.37
C ILE A 19 -2.47 12.29 -0.56
N SER A 20 -2.41 13.02 -1.66
CA SER A 20 -1.29 13.89 -1.97
C SER A 20 -1.13 14.99 -0.91
N ALA A 21 -2.23 15.61 -0.51
CA ALA A 21 -2.21 16.66 0.51
C ALA A 21 -1.74 16.14 1.86
N LEU A 22 -2.23 14.97 2.28
CA LEU A 22 -1.84 14.37 3.56
C LEU A 22 -0.37 13.93 3.58
N LYS A 23 0.15 13.45 2.45
CA LYS A 23 1.57 13.11 2.36
C LYS A 23 2.46 14.30 2.66
N GLN A 24 2.02 15.50 2.29
CA GLN A 24 2.79 16.72 2.52
C GLN A 24 2.56 17.31 3.90
N ALA A 25 1.36 17.15 4.44
CA ALA A 25 0.95 17.81 5.67
C ALA A 25 1.12 16.96 6.93
N ASP A 26 1.17 15.62 6.80
CA ASP A 26 1.17 14.71 7.93
C ASP A 26 2.27 13.67 7.77
N ALA A 27 3.31 13.78 8.60
CA ALA A 27 4.46 12.88 8.54
C ALA A 27 4.08 11.43 8.83
N HIS A 28 3.11 11.21 9.72
CA HIS A 28 2.64 9.86 10.02
C HIS A 28 1.97 9.23 8.81
N PHE A 29 1.11 10.00 8.14
CA PHE A 29 0.45 9.53 6.91
C PHE A 29 1.49 9.24 5.81
N ALA A 30 2.48 10.10 5.65
CA ALA A 30 3.53 9.90 4.66
C ALA A 30 4.27 8.59 4.91
N ARG A 31 4.55 8.27 6.16
CA ARG A 31 5.22 7.02 6.54
C ARG A 31 4.35 5.81 6.21
N LEU A 32 3.06 5.87 6.56
CA LEU A 32 2.13 4.78 6.26
C LEU A 32 2.01 4.54 4.76
N ALA A 33 1.94 5.61 3.98
CA ALA A 33 1.85 5.53 2.53
C ALA A 33 3.10 4.90 1.93
N GLU A 34 4.27 5.25 2.45
CA GLU A 34 5.53 4.68 1.99
C GLU A 34 5.64 3.20 2.35
N GLU A 35 5.27 2.83 3.58
CA GLU A 35 5.24 1.43 4.00
C GLU A 35 4.30 0.61 3.14
N TYR A 36 3.13 1.16 2.85
CA TYR A 36 2.17 0.49 1.98
C TYR A 36 2.74 0.27 0.58
N HIS A 37 3.35 1.29 0.02
CA HIS A 37 3.95 1.23 -1.31
C HIS A 37 5.02 0.14 -1.38
N ASP A 38 5.93 0.11 -0.41
CA ASP A 38 7.03 -0.86 -0.38
C ASP A 38 6.50 -2.28 -0.21
N LEU A 39 5.57 -2.46 0.70
CA LEU A 39 4.99 -3.78 0.96
C LEU A 39 4.17 -4.26 -0.24
N ASN A 40 3.42 -3.37 -0.86
CA ASN A 40 2.64 -3.69 -2.04
C ASN A 40 3.54 -4.17 -3.19
N ARG A 41 4.69 -3.54 -3.36
CA ARG A 41 5.65 -3.98 -4.37
C ARG A 41 6.21 -5.36 -4.06
N LYS A 42 6.51 -5.64 -2.79
CA LYS A 42 6.99 -6.96 -2.38
C LYS A 42 5.96 -8.05 -2.63
N VAL A 43 4.70 -7.77 -2.32
CA VAL A 43 3.60 -8.71 -2.59
C VAL A 43 3.49 -8.98 -4.09
N HIS A 44 3.56 -7.92 -4.89
CA HIS A 44 3.47 -8.06 -6.34
C HIS A 44 4.60 -8.92 -6.90
N ARG A 45 5.82 -8.72 -6.43
CA ARG A 45 6.97 -9.54 -6.87
C ARG A 45 6.77 -11.00 -6.50
N ALA A 46 6.25 -11.26 -5.30
CA ALA A 46 5.98 -12.64 -4.86
C ALA A 46 4.89 -13.28 -5.72
N GLU A 47 3.84 -12.53 -6.03
CA GLU A 47 2.71 -13.03 -6.83
C GLU A 47 3.11 -13.30 -8.28
N THR A 48 4.07 -12.56 -8.80
CA THR A 48 4.53 -12.75 -10.18
C THR A 48 5.75 -13.67 -10.28
N ASN A 49 6.17 -14.25 -9.16
CA ASN A 49 7.34 -15.15 -9.08
C ASN A 49 8.67 -14.51 -9.49
N VAL A 50 8.74 -13.18 -9.46
CA VAL A 50 10.01 -12.48 -9.69
C VAL A 50 10.93 -12.69 -8.49
N GLU A 51 10.36 -12.64 -7.28
CA GLU A 51 11.07 -12.94 -6.04
C GLU A 51 10.22 -13.89 -5.22
N PRO A 52 10.27 -15.21 -5.51
CA PRO A 52 9.41 -16.14 -4.78
C PRO A 52 9.75 -16.17 -3.29
N VAL A 53 8.72 -16.21 -2.47
CA VAL A 53 8.84 -16.34 -1.02
C VAL A 53 8.00 -17.51 -0.55
N ALA A 54 8.24 -17.95 0.69
CA ALA A 54 7.42 -19.00 1.26
C ALA A 54 5.96 -18.55 1.34
N GLU A 55 5.03 -19.47 1.12
CA GLU A 55 3.61 -19.18 1.10
C GLU A 55 3.15 -18.48 2.38
N LEU A 56 3.66 -18.91 3.53
CA LEU A 56 3.30 -18.28 4.80
C LEU A 56 3.73 -16.82 4.86
N VAL A 57 4.93 -16.52 4.35
CA VAL A 57 5.43 -15.15 4.30
C VAL A 57 4.57 -14.29 3.38
N GLU A 58 4.14 -14.83 2.26
CA GLU A 58 3.28 -14.13 1.32
C GLU A 58 1.92 -13.80 1.97
N VAL A 59 1.33 -14.76 2.69
CA VAL A 59 0.08 -14.55 3.42
C VAL A 59 0.24 -13.44 4.45
N GLU A 60 1.34 -13.46 5.21
CA GLU A 60 1.60 -12.43 6.22
C GLU A 60 1.75 -11.05 5.61
N MET A 61 2.42 -10.96 4.47
CA MET A 61 2.57 -9.69 3.76
C MET A 61 1.24 -9.13 3.29
N ARG A 62 0.35 -9.99 2.79
CA ARG A 62 -0.98 -9.55 2.36
C ARG A 62 -1.82 -9.06 3.53
N LYS A 63 -1.74 -9.73 4.67
CA LYS A 63 -2.44 -9.31 5.89
C LYS A 63 -1.95 -7.96 6.35
N LYS A 64 -0.63 -7.75 6.34
CA LYS A 64 -0.05 -6.48 6.72
C LYS A 64 -0.45 -5.37 5.76
N ARG A 65 -0.47 -5.67 4.46
CA ARG A 65 -0.92 -4.69 3.45
C ARG A 65 -2.37 -4.27 3.72
N ALA A 66 -3.25 -5.22 4.02
CA ALA A 66 -4.64 -4.92 4.33
C ALA A 66 -4.79 -4.06 5.58
N ALA A 67 -3.99 -4.34 6.61
CA ALA A 67 -4.01 -3.56 7.84
C ALA A 67 -3.54 -2.12 7.60
N LEU A 68 -2.49 -1.94 6.81
CA LEU A 68 -2.00 -0.62 6.43
C LEU A 68 -3.05 0.16 5.63
N LYS A 69 -3.71 -0.53 4.71
CA LYS A 69 -4.76 0.08 3.89
C LYS A 69 -5.91 0.57 4.75
N ASP A 70 -6.33 -0.22 5.74
CA ASP A 70 -7.40 0.15 6.65
C ASP A 70 -7.03 1.37 7.47
N GLU A 71 -5.80 1.42 7.97
CA GLU A 71 -5.31 2.54 8.75
C GLU A 71 -5.26 3.82 7.91
N ILE A 72 -4.76 3.70 6.69
CA ILE A 72 -4.72 4.81 5.74
C ILE A 72 -6.14 5.28 5.43
N TYR A 73 -7.06 4.36 5.20
CA TYR A 73 -8.45 4.70 4.91
C TYR A 73 -9.08 5.49 6.06
N GLN A 74 -8.81 5.10 7.30
CA GLN A 74 -9.33 5.83 8.45
C GLN A 74 -8.85 7.28 8.47
N MET A 75 -7.59 7.51 8.14
CA MET A 75 -7.05 8.86 8.06
C MET A 75 -7.68 9.65 6.91
N LEU A 76 -7.94 9.00 5.79
CA LEU A 76 -8.59 9.63 4.63
C LEU A 76 -10.03 9.99 4.91
N SER A 77 -10.69 9.26 5.79
CA SER A 77 -12.11 9.46 6.13
C SER A 77 -12.32 10.44 7.29
N ALA A 78 -11.26 10.81 7.97
CA ALA A 78 -11.34 11.73 9.10
C ALA A 78 -11.62 13.18 8.69
#